data_1379eb172f2b45cf48abc55d1b9920ac
#
_entry.id   1379eb172f2b45cf48abc55d1b9920ac
#
_cell.length_a   1.000
_cell.length_b   1.000
_cell.length_c   1.000
_cell.angle_alpha   90.00
_cell.angle_beta   90.00
_cell.angle_gamma   90.00
#
_symmetry.space_group_name_H-M   'P 1'
#
loop_
_entity.id
_entity.type
_entity.pdbx_description
1 polymer ?
#
loop_
_entity_poly.entity_id
_entity_poly.type
_entity_poly.pdbx_seq_one_letter_code
_entity_poly.pdbx_strand_id
1 'polypeptide(L)'
;VTRINIINPSELTDQHLVAEYREIFMVGSALQRSLKSKNWDSKNIPKKFTLNVGHVKFFYDKGKYLDKRYQGLRKEMKARGMNPDNTRKFKREQWPDELYNDWIPTLEDEKIIRKRLDERIAQKPDWYRRTKK
;
A
#
# COMPACT_ATOMS: atom_id res chain seq x y z
N VAL A 1 -6.02 3.64 -9.62
CA VAL A 1 -5.22 4.49 -8.72
C VAL A 1 -4.60 3.65 -7.61
N THR A 2 -3.28 3.72 -7.49
CA THR A 2 -2.55 2.99 -6.44
C THR A 2 -2.95 3.50 -5.05
N ARG A 3 -3.30 2.57 -4.15
CA ARG A 3 -3.73 2.90 -2.80
C ARG A 3 -3.14 1.93 -1.79
N ILE A 4 -2.47 2.46 -0.77
CA ILE A 4 -1.97 1.67 0.36
C ILE A 4 -2.91 1.93 1.53
N ASN A 5 -3.61 0.90 1.99
CA ASN A 5 -4.71 1.05 2.94
C ASN A 5 -4.29 1.00 4.41
N ILE A 6 -3.03 0.91 4.70
CA ILE A 6 -2.34 1.01 5.99
C ILE A 6 -2.96 0.33 7.22
N ILE A 7 -4.26 0.04 7.24
CA ILE A 7 -4.88 -0.70 8.36
C ILE A 7 -4.55 -2.19 8.26
N ASN A 8 -4.79 -2.92 9.34
CA ASN A 8 -4.50 -4.35 9.37
C ASN A 8 -5.18 -5.05 8.18
N PRO A 9 -4.44 -5.85 7.38
CA PRO A 9 -5.02 -6.54 6.23
C PRO A 9 -6.24 -7.40 6.57
N SER A 10 -6.35 -7.91 7.79
CA SER A 10 -7.51 -8.71 8.23
C SER A 10 -8.82 -7.91 8.21
N GLU A 11 -8.75 -6.59 8.27
CA GLU A 11 -9.92 -5.70 8.24
C GLU A 11 -10.39 -5.37 6.83
N LEU A 12 -9.57 -5.65 5.79
CA LEU A 12 -9.89 -5.30 4.42
C LEU A 12 -10.93 -6.27 3.83
N THR A 13 -11.79 -5.74 2.95
CA THR A 13 -12.64 -6.62 2.12
C THR A 13 -11.74 -7.42 1.18
N ASP A 14 -12.25 -8.53 0.65
CA ASP A 14 -11.51 -9.33 -0.33
C ASP A 14 -11.04 -8.47 -1.50
N GLN A 15 -11.92 -7.60 -2.01
CA GLN A 15 -11.63 -6.74 -3.15
C GLN A 15 -10.53 -5.74 -2.85
N HIS A 16 -10.58 -5.09 -1.68
CA HIS A 16 -9.56 -4.13 -1.28
C HIS A 16 -8.22 -4.82 -1.01
N LEU A 17 -8.24 -6.01 -0.42
CA LEU A 17 -7.04 -6.80 -0.15
C LEU A 17 -6.32 -7.17 -1.45
N VAL A 18 -7.05 -7.73 -2.41
CA VAL A 18 -6.48 -8.14 -3.70
C VAL A 18 -6.00 -6.94 -4.51
N ALA A 19 -6.77 -5.85 -4.51
CA ALA A 19 -6.41 -4.63 -5.22
C ALA A 19 -5.10 -4.05 -4.68
N GLU A 20 -4.97 -3.93 -3.36
CA GLU A 20 -3.75 -3.41 -2.76
C GLU A 20 -2.55 -4.32 -3.05
N TYR A 21 -2.73 -5.63 -2.97
CA TYR A 21 -1.68 -6.59 -3.29
C TYR A 21 -1.15 -6.40 -4.72
N ARG A 22 -2.04 -6.10 -5.67
CA ARG A 22 -1.64 -5.83 -7.06
C ARG A 22 -0.99 -4.48 -7.23
N GLU A 23 -1.47 -3.47 -6.51
CA GLU A 23 -1.06 -2.08 -6.69
C GLU A 23 0.21 -1.72 -5.92
N ILE A 24 0.54 -2.46 -4.86
CA ILE A 24 1.68 -2.12 -4.00
C ILE A 24 3.01 -2.08 -4.78
N PHE A 25 3.13 -2.89 -5.82
CA PHE A 25 4.32 -2.92 -6.67
C PHE A 25 4.52 -1.64 -7.47
N MET A 26 3.44 -0.89 -7.68
CA MET A 26 3.49 0.35 -8.46
C MET A 26 4.28 1.45 -7.76
N VAL A 27 4.35 1.41 -6.43
CA VAL A 27 5.12 2.41 -5.67
C VAL A 27 6.60 2.31 -6.01
N GLY A 28 7.18 1.10 -5.98
CA GLY A 28 8.58 0.89 -6.34
C GLY A 28 8.88 1.29 -7.78
N SER A 29 7.98 0.97 -8.71
CA SER A 29 8.15 1.34 -10.12
C SER A 29 8.08 2.86 -10.30
N ALA A 30 7.17 3.53 -9.60
CA ALA A 30 7.07 4.99 -9.64
C ALA A 30 8.31 5.65 -9.03
N LEU A 31 8.82 5.09 -7.94
CA LEU A 31 10.07 5.56 -7.31
C LEU A 31 11.24 5.48 -8.30
N GLN A 32 11.38 4.36 -8.99
CA GLN A 32 12.46 4.18 -9.96
C GLN A 32 12.41 5.23 -11.07
N ARG A 33 11.22 5.54 -11.57
CA ARG A 33 11.05 6.61 -12.57
C ARG A 33 11.44 7.96 -12.00
N SER A 34 11.04 8.26 -10.76
CA SER A 34 11.36 9.54 -10.11
C SER A 34 12.86 9.68 -9.86
N LEU A 35 13.54 8.61 -9.45
CA LEU A 35 14.99 8.63 -9.18
C LEU A 35 15.81 8.94 -10.44
N LYS A 36 15.28 8.65 -11.62
CA LYS A 36 15.92 8.95 -12.90
C LYS A 36 15.70 10.39 -13.35
N SER A 37 14.78 11.09 -12.72
CA SER A 37 14.47 12.48 -13.06
C SER A 37 15.58 13.41 -12.60
N LYS A 38 15.93 14.40 -13.43
CA LYS A 38 16.90 15.45 -13.07
C LYS A 38 16.43 16.30 -11.89
N ASN A 39 15.11 16.34 -11.67
CA ASN A 39 14.51 17.16 -10.62
C ASN A 39 14.27 16.37 -9.33
N TRP A 40 14.81 15.15 -9.25
CA TRP A 40 14.65 14.33 -8.04
C TRP A 40 15.25 15.01 -6.84
N ASP A 41 14.46 15.11 -5.77
CA ASP A 41 14.92 15.60 -4.47
C ASP A 41 14.07 14.92 -3.39
N SER A 42 14.73 14.20 -2.49
CA SER A 42 14.06 13.53 -1.38
C SER A 42 13.29 14.49 -0.47
N LYS A 43 13.68 15.76 -0.44
CA LYS A 43 12.97 16.79 0.33
C LYS A 43 11.55 17.03 -0.18
N ASN A 44 11.26 16.65 -1.41
CA ASN A 44 9.94 16.80 -2.01
C ASN A 44 8.98 15.65 -1.65
N ILE A 45 9.46 14.64 -0.91
CA ILE A 45 8.58 13.57 -0.43
C ILE A 45 7.64 14.17 0.63
N PRO A 46 6.32 14.02 0.46
CA PRO A 46 5.36 14.53 1.46
C PRO A 46 5.66 14.00 2.85
N LYS A 47 5.63 14.88 3.83
CA LYS A 47 5.89 14.50 5.23
C LYS A 47 4.65 13.97 5.92
N LYS A 48 3.47 14.27 5.38
CA LYS A 48 2.20 13.89 5.97
C LYS A 48 1.45 12.94 5.06
N PHE A 49 0.86 11.89 5.65
CA PHE A 49 0.03 10.95 4.93
C PHE A 49 -1.18 11.67 4.30
N THR A 50 -1.46 11.35 3.04
CA THR A 50 -2.59 11.93 2.29
C THR A 50 -3.13 10.91 1.29
N LEU A 51 -4.40 11.05 0.93
CA LEU A 51 -5.02 10.24 -0.12
C LEU A 51 -5.04 10.97 -1.47
N ASN A 52 -4.52 12.19 -1.51
CA ASN A 52 -4.48 13.01 -2.73
C ASN A 52 -3.26 12.67 -3.59
N VAL A 53 -2.85 13.60 -4.45
CA VAL A 53 -1.77 13.42 -5.42
C VAL A 53 -0.47 12.91 -4.80
N GLY A 54 -0.20 13.27 -3.56
CA GLY A 54 1.03 12.86 -2.85
C GLY A 54 1.00 11.48 -2.22
N HIS A 55 -0.09 10.70 -2.38
CA HIS A 55 -0.23 9.41 -1.70
C HIS A 55 0.91 8.44 -2.02
N VAL A 56 1.18 8.20 -3.29
CA VAL A 56 2.26 7.29 -3.71
C VAL A 56 3.62 7.82 -3.28
N LYS A 57 3.86 9.11 -3.50
CA LYS A 57 5.14 9.77 -3.15
C LYS A 57 5.43 9.72 -1.66
N PHE A 58 4.39 9.75 -0.82
CA PHE A 58 4.56 9.65 0.63
C PHE A 58 5.33 8.39 1.03
N PHE A 59 5.15 7.30 0.29
CA PHE A 59 5.78 6.02 0.57
C PHE A 59 7.16 5.85 -0.06
N TYR A 60 7.66 6.83 -0.80
CA TYR A 60 8.97 6.73 -1.45
C TYR A 60 10.14 6.53 -0.49
N ASP A 61 10.01 6.93 0.76
CA ASP A 61 11.03 6.74 1.79
C ASP A 61 10.64 5.68 2.84
N LYS A 62 9.68 4.81 2.48
CA LYS A 62 9.13 3.80 3.39
C LYS A 62 9.17 2.40 2.78
N GLY A 63 10.27 2.09 2.10
CA GLY A 63 10.41 0.79 1.43
C GLY A 63 10.29 -0.40 2.37
N LYS A 64 10.86 -0.31 3.57
CA LYS A 64 10.76 -1.39 4.56
C LYS A 64 9.32 -1.59 5.05
N TYR A 65 8.60 -0.49 5.28
CA TYR A 65 7.18 -0.56 5.63
C TYR A 65 6.40 -1.29 4.53
N LEU A 66 6.63 -0.93 3.27
CA LEU A 66 5.92 -1.55 2.15
C LEU A 66 6.28 -3.03 1.97
N ASP A 67 7.54 -3.40 2.22
CA ASP A 67 7.95 -4.80 2.18
C ASP A 67 7.19 -5.61 3.23
N LYS A 68 7.13 -5.11 4.47
CA LYS A 68 6.34 -5.73 5.54
C LYS A 68 4.86 -5.77 5.18
N ARG A 69 4.35 -4.69 4.59
CA ARG A 69 2.95 -4.60 4.15
C ARG A 69 2.64 -5.67 3.11
N TYR A 70 3.52 -5.81 2.12
CA TYR A 70 3.41 -6.84 1.09
C TYR A 70 3.31 -8.24 1.73
N GLN A 71 4.17 -8.54 2.70
CA GLN A 71 4.14 -9.83 3.39
C GLN A 71 2.83 -10.02 4.15
N GLY A 72 2.34 -8.97 4.81
CA GLY A 72 1.07 -9.02 5.54
C GLY A 72 -0.13 -9.24 4.64
N LEU A 73 -0.18 -8.57 3.48
CA LEU A 73 -1.26 -8.75 2.50
C LEU A 73 -1.26 -10.19 1.99
N ARG A 74 -0.10 -10.72 1.67
CA ARG A 74 0.06 -12.07 1.15
C ARG A 74 -0.37 -13.11 2.19
N LYS A 75 0.04 -12.91 3.45
CA LYS A 75 -0.36 -13.79 4.55
C LYS A 75 -1.87 -13.82 4.73
N GLU A 76 -2.52 -12.67 4.69
CA GLU A 76 -3.97 -12.57 4.84
C GLU A 76 -4.69 -13.24 3.67
N MET A 77 -4.20 -13.05 2.44
CA MET A 77 -4.77 -13.71 1.27
C MET A 77 -4.74 -15.24 1.42
N LYS A 78 -3.60 -15.78 1.85
CA LYS A 78 -3.46 -17.23 2.08
C LYS A 78 -4.40 -17.70 3.19
N ALA A 79 -4.56 -16.92 4.26
CA ALA A 79 -5.45 -17.26 5.36
C ALA A 79 -6.91 -17.34 4.91
N ARG A 80 -7.29 -16.59 3.88
CA ARG A 80 -8.63 -16.62 3.30
C ARG A 80 -8.79 -17.68 2.21
N GLY A 81 -7.77 -18.49 1.95
CA GLY A 81 -7.83 -19.53 0.90
C GLY A 81 -7.50 -19.02 -0.50
N MET A 82 -7.00 -17.82 -0.62
CA MET A 82 -6.57 -17.26 -1.90
C MET A 82 -5.17 -17.74 -2.25
N ASN A 83 -4.85 -17.77 -3.56
CA ASN A 83 -3.53 -18.17 -4.06
C ASN A 83 -2.81 -16.96 -4.66
N PRO A 84 -2.07 -16.18 -3.86
CA PRO A 84 -1.32 -15.06 -4.40
C PRO A 84 -0.23 -15.55 -5.37
N ASP A 85 -0.01 -14.78 -6.43
CA ASP A 85 0.95 -15.11 -7.47
C ASP A 85 2.37 -15.19 -6.91
N ASN A 86 3.01 -16.34 -7.04
CA ASN A 86 4.37 -16.57 -6.55
C ASN A 86 5.45 -15.92 -7.43
N THR A 87 5.10 -15.47 -8.63
CA THR A 87 6.05 -14.80 -9.52
C THR A 87 6.17 -13.31 -9.20
N ARG A 88 5.20 -12.74 -8.49
CA ARG A 88 5.24 -11.35 -8.05
C ARG A 88 5.84 -11.27 -6.66
N LYS A 89 7.00 -10.62 -6.56
CA LYS A 89 7.70 -10.44 -5.29
C LYS A 89 8.06 -8.96 -5.12
N PHE A 90 8.06 -8.50 -3.89
CA PHE A 90 8.55 -7.17 -3.57
C PHE A 90 10.05 -7.10 -3.92
N LYS A 91 10.43 -6.07 -4.66
CA LYS A 91 11.80 -5.93 -5.15
C LYS A 91 12.57 -4.94 -4.28
N ARG A 92 13.25 -5.48 -3.25
CA ARG A 92 14.05 -4.67 -2.33
C ARG A 92 15.07 -3.82 -3.08
N GLU A 93 15.61 -4.32 -4.19
CA GLU A 93 16.62 -3.64 -5.00
C GLU A 93 16.13 -2.35 -5.67
N GLN A 94 14.82 -2.14 -5.75
CA GLN A 94 14.27 -0.88 -6.26
C GLN A 94 14.44 0.27 -5.27
N TRP A 95 14.84 -0.02 -4.04
CA TRP A 95 14.85 0.94 -2.94
C TRP A 95 16.29 1.23 -2.50
N PRO A 96 16.79 2.48 -2.70
CA PRO A 96 18.03 2.89 -2.07
C PRO A 96 17.95 2.72 -0.55
N ASP A 97 19.08 2.42 0.09
CA ASP A 97 19.09 2.16 1.54
C ASP A 97 18.50 3.32 2.34
N GLU A 98 18.76 4.55 1.95
CA GLU A 98 18.25 5.75 2.62
C GLU A 98 16.73 5.93 2.50
N LEU A 99 16.10 5.21 1.57
CA LEU A 99 14.65 5.23 1.37
C LEU A 99 13.97 3.95 1.86
N TYR A 100 14.74 2.99 2.34
CA TYR A 100 14.22 1.71 2.84
C TYR A 100 13.96 1.80 4.33
N ASN A 101 13.00 2.63 4.73
CA ASN A 101 12.68 2.87 6.12
C ASN A 101 11.34 2.25 6.52
N ASP A 102 11.22 1.92 7.79
CA ASP A 102 9.95 1.50 8.37
C ASP A 102 9.10 2.74 8.71
N TRP A 103 7.85 2.51 9.07
CA TRP A 103 6.93 3.59 9.41
C TRP A 103 5.77 3.00 10.22
N ILE A 104 5.27 3.78 11.14
CA ILE A 104 4.11 3.40 11.95
C ILE A 104 3.00 4.41 11.69
N PRO A 105 1.86 3.98 11.08
CA PRO A 105 0.72 4.88 10.89
C PRO A 105 0.20 5.40 12.22
N THR A 106 -0.23 6.66 12.24
CA THR A 106 -0.93 7.21 13.40
C THR A 106 -2.39 6.81 13.36
N LEU A 107 -3.08 6.97 14.49
CA LEU A 107 -4.54 6.75 14.53
C LEU A 107 -5.27 7.69 13.56
N GLU A 108 -4.76 8.91 13.40
CA GLU A 108 -5.34 9.87 12.45
C GLU A 108 -5.21 9.39 11.00
N ASP A 109 -4.04 8.85 10.65
CA ASP A 109 -3.82 8.28 9.32
C ASP A 109 -4.79 7.13 9.05
N GLU A 110 -4.98 6.24 10.03
CA GLU A 110 -5.89 5.11 9.90
C GLU A 110 -7.35 5.57 9.76
N LYS A 111 -7.76 6.62 10.48
CA LYS A 111 -9.10 7.18 10.35
C LYS A 111 -9.37 7.67 8.93
N ILE A 112 -8.39 8.32 8.31
CA ILE A 112 -8.50 8.79 6.93
C ILE A 112 -8.79 7.62 5.99
N ILE A 113 -8.04 6.54 6.13
CA ILE A 113 -8.21 5.34 5.30
C ILE A 113 -9.56 4.65 5.60
N ARG A 114 -9.92 4.50 6.87
CA ARG A 114 -11.19 3.83 7.23
C ARG A 114 -12.38 4.57 6.65
N LYS A 115 -12.37 5.89 6.71
CA LYS A 115 -13.43 6.71 6.12
C LYS A 115 -13.54 6.47 4.62
N ARG A 116 -12.41 6.46 3.91
CA ARG A 116 -12.41 6.21 2.47
C ARG A 116 -12.93 4.81 2.13
N LEU A 117 -12.48 3.79 2.87
CA LEU A 117 -12.94 2.43 2.63
C LEU A 117 -14.44 2.30 2.87
N ASP A 118 -14.95 2.91 3.94
CA ASP A 118 -16.39 2.90 4.25
C ASP A 118 -17.19 3.58 3.16
N GLU A 119 -16.71 4.70 2.63
CA GLU A 119 -17.35 5.40 1.51
C GLU A 119 -17.42 4.54 0.27
N ARG A 120 -16.33 3.82 -0.04
CA ARG A 120 -16.28 2.93 -1.20
C ARG A 120 -17.22 1.74 -1.04
N ILE A 121 -17.24 1.14 0.15
CA ILE A 121 -18.13 0.01 0.44
C ILE A 121 -19.59 0.47 0.34
N ALA A 122 -19.92 1.66 0.84
CA ALA A 122 -21.28 2.20 0.79
C ALA A 122 -21.78 2.41 -0.65
N GLN A 123 -20.88 2.65 -1.61
CA GLN A 123 -21.24 2.81 -3.02
C GLN A 123 -21.70 1.51 -3.66
N LYS A 124 -21.21 0.35 -3.18
CA LYS A 124 -21.54 -0.99 -3.73
C LYS A 124 -21.57 -2.01 -2.58
N PRO A 125 -22.50 -1.87 -1.64
CA PRO A 125 -22.46 -2.70 -0.41
C PRO A 125 -22.57 -4.21 -0.68
N ASP A 126 -23.26 -4.60 -1.74
CA ASP A 126 -23.45 -6.02 -2.08
C ASP A 126 -22.27 -6.63 -2.84
N TRP A 127 -21.35 -5.80 -3.31
CA TRP A 127 -20.21 -6.28 -4.09
C TRP A 127 -19.01 -6.63 -3.20
N TYR A 128 -18.83 -5.90 -2.10
CA TYR A 128 -17.70 -6.12 -1.18
C TYR A 128 -18.02 -7.23 -0.19
N ARG A 129 -17.02 -8.07 0.09
CA ARG A 129 -17.17 -9.16 1.05
C ARG A 129 -15.85 -9.43 1.75
N ARG A 130 -15.94 -10.12 2.88
CA ARG A 130 -14.77 -10.62 3.60
C ARG A 130 -14.91 -12.11 3.75
N THR A 131 -14.05 -12.86 3.07
CA THR A 131 -14.02 -14.31 3.17
C THR A 131 -13.58 -14.70 4.59
N LYS A 132 -14.32 -15.60 5.21
CA LYS A 132 -14.00 -16.14 6.54
C LYS A 132 -12.81 -17.08 6.43
N LYS A 133 -11.92 -16.98 7.41
CA LYS A 133 -10.75 -17.85 7.51
C LYS A 133 -11.12 -19.21 8.06
#